data_f3aac2150b75160b7e5d95b2a827d53e
#
_entry.id   f3aac2150b75160b7e5d95b2a827d53e
#
_cell.length_a   1.000
_cell.length_b   1.000
_cell.length_c   1.000
_cell.angle_alpha   90.00
_cell.angle_beta   90.00
_cell.angle_gamma   90.00
#
_symmetry.space_group_name_H-M   'P 1'
#
loop_
_entity.id
_entity.type
_entity.pdbx_description
1 polymer ?
#
loop_
_entity_poly.entity_id
_entity_poly.type
_entity_poly.pdbx_seq_one_letter_code
_entity_poly.pdbx_strand_id
1 'polypeptide(L)'
;DVGATETNPAVLNDSPSAGTYTSATGMTRSQAEALGDSGANAFGEMAFSIEKSTVTAVSRALKAEYTMELAQDLKAIHGLDAETELSNILSTEILAEINREVIRSLYVTAVKGAAVNTTTAGIFDLDTDSNGRWSVEKFKGLMFQIERDANAIGQQTRRGKGNMIICSADVASALQMAGVLDYTPALNNTLNVDDTANTFVGTMNGRYKVYVDPYSANVAASQYYVVGYKGTSPYDAGFFYCPYVPLQMVRAVGESSFQPKIGFKTRYGLAANPFAAAGAVAAGDTVNTDASLDANTNAWYRRVKVTNLM
;
A
#
# COMPACT_ATOMS: atom_id res chain seq x y z
N ASP A 1 2.66 34.32 0.51
CA ASP A 1 3.92 33.66 0.32
C ASP A 1 4.78 33.93 1.54
N VAL A 2 4.89 32.99 2.43
CA VAL A 2 5.77 33.06 3.60
C VAL A 2 7.18 32.93 3.05
N GLY A 3 8.09 33.83 3.37
CA GLY A 3 9.45 33.82 2.82
C GLY A 3 10.08 32.42 2.86
N ALA A 4 10.86 32.07 1.85
CA ALA A 4 11.43 30.73 1.63
C ALA A 4 12.24 30.15 2.81
N THR A 5 12.57 30.97 3.80
CA THR A 5 13.32 30.60 5.00
C THR A 5 12.45 30.30 6.23
N GLU A 6 11.17 30.57 6.19
CA GLU A 6 10.27 30.47 7.36
C GLU A 6 9.22 29.36 7.26
N THR A 7 9.56 28.26 6.60
CA THR A 7 8.66 27.11 6.47
C THR A 7 8.50 26.29 7.75
N ASN A 8 9.35 26.51 8.73
CA ASN A 8 9.33 25.78 9.99
C ASN A 8 9.06 26.71 11.18
N PRO A 9 7.91 26.59 11.88
CA PRO A 9 7.62 27.39 13.08
C PRO A 9 8.65 27.25 14.19
N ALA A 10 9.45 26.18 14.21
CA ALA A 10 10.50 25.98 15.21
C ALA A 10 11.66 26.98 15.06
N VAL A 11 11.86 27.56 13.89
CA VAL A 11 12.87 28.60 13.64
C VAL A 11 12.46 29.94 14.28
N LEU A 12 11.16 30.10 14.58
CA LEU A 12 10.62 31.28 15.25
C LEU A 12 11.05 31.42 16.74
N ASN A 13 11.70 30.42 17.29
CA ASN A 13 12.15 30.41 18.69
C ASN A 13 13.59 30.83 18.91
N ASP A 14 14.29 31.29 17.88
CA ASP A 14 15.63 31.77 18.02
C ASP A 14 15.64 33.06 18.87
N SER A 15 16.37 33.03 19.98
CA SER A 15 16.54 34.20 20.85
C SER A 15 18.00 34.61 20.88
N PRO A 16 18.34 35.84 20.48
CA PRO A 16 17.49 36.82 19.81
C PRO A 16 17.16 36.38 18.41
N SER A 17 15.94 36.60 17.96
CA SER A 17 15.52 36.23 16.62
C SER A 17 16.44 36.86 15.58
N ALA A 18 17.29 36.03 14.98
CA ALA A 18 18.23 36.49 13.96
C ALA A 18 17.54 36.67 12.59
N GLY A 19 16.31 36.30 12.48
CA GLY A 19 15.52 36.37 11.26
C GLY A 19 14.51 37.49 11.25
N THR A 20 14.30 38.10 10.11
CA THR A 20 13.21 39.02 9.87
C THR A 20 11.97 38.17 9.57
N TYR A 21 11.01 38.12 10.48
CA TYR A 21 9.74 37.49 10.23
C TYR A 21 8.96 38.29 9.21
N THR A 22 8.74 37.72 8.03
CA THR A 22 7.87 38.29 7.03
C THR A 22 6.51 37.58 7.11
N SER A 23 5.53 38.25 7.69
CA SER A 23 4.17 37.77 7.58
C SER A 23 3.68 37.99 6.15
N ALA A 24 2.99 37.00 5.59
CA ALA A 24 2.30 37.16 4.32
C ALA A 24 1.22 38.24 4.49
N THR A 25 1.37 39.33 3.81
CA THR A 25 0.40 40.43 3.76
C THR A 25 -0.29 40.42 2.40
N GLY A 26 -1.57 40.81 2.35
CA GLY A 26 -2.23 41.09 1.10
C GLY A 26 -1.54 42.18 0.31
N MET A 27 -1.92 42.35 -0.95
CA MET A 27 -1.37 43.42 -1.80
C MET A 27 -1.59 44.80 -1.18
N THR A 28 -0.61 45.66 -1.29
CA THR A 28 -0.77 47.09 -0.94
C THR A 28 -1.71 47.76 -1.93
N ARG A 29 -2.31 48.88 -1.53
CA ARG A 29 -3.25 49.62 -2.38
C ARG A 29 -2.62 49.98 -3.73
N SER A 30 -1.40 50.45 -3.75
CA SER A 30 -0.68 50.79 -4.98
C SER A 30 -0.41 49.62 -5.89
N GLN A 31 -0.13 48.43 -5.31
CA GLN A 31 0.02 47.17 -6.08
C GLN A 31 -1.31 46.69 -6.66
N ALA A 32 -2.41 46.86 -5.91
CA ALA A 32 -3.72 46.49 -6.38
C ALA A 32 -4.21 47.42 -7.52
N GLU A 33 -3.86 48.70 -7.47
CA GLU A 33 -4.16 49.69 -8.51
C GLU A 33 -3.34 49.47 -9.80
N ALA A 34 -2.11 48.95 -9.65
CA ALA A 34 -1.17 48.64 -10.77
C ALA A 34 -1.36 47.23 -11.33
N LEU A 35 -2.34 46.45 -10.82
CA LEU A 35 -2.50 45.04 -11.20
C LEU A 35 -2.88 44.92 -12.70
N GLY A 36 -2.06 44.21 -13.47
CA GLY A 36 -2.24 44.04 -14.92
C GLY A 36 -1.57 45.11 -15.79
N ASP A 37 -0.90 46.10 -15.19
CA ASP A 37 -0.29 47.20 -15.91
C ASP A 37 1.04 46.82 -16.58
N SER A 38 1.71 45.81 -16.05
CA SER A 38 2.96 45.26 -16.59
C SER A 38 3.16 43.79 -16.23
N GLY A 39 4.07 43.10 -16.92
CA GLY A 39 4.37 41.69 -16.63
C GLY A 39 4.87 41.44 -15.19
N ALA A 40 5.32 42.46 -14.48
CA ALA A 40 5.70 42.37 -13.07
C ALA A 40 4.48 42.39 -12.11
N ASN A 41 3.34 42.88 -12.55
CA ASN A 41 2.11 43.02 -11.79
C ASN A 41 0.98 42.18 -12.40
N ALA A 42 1.28 41.04 -12.97
CA ALA A 42 0.29 40.17 -13.59
C ALA A 42 -0.68 39.59 -12.54
N PHE A 43 -1.92 39.38 -12.96
CA PHE A 43 -2.85 38.58 -12.15
C PHE A 43 -2.32 37.17 -11.98
N GLY A 44 -2.57 36.56 -10.81
CA GLY A 44 -2.30 35.14 -10.62
C GLY A 44 -3.14 34.30 -11.59
N GLU A 45 -2.48 33.50 -12.41
CA GLU A 45 -3.13 32.65 -13.40
C GLU A 45 -3.18 31.21 -12.92
N MET A 46 -4.25 30.51 -13.22
CA MET A 46 -4.39 29.08 -13.00
C MET A 46 -4.71 28.39 -14.32
N ALA A 47 -4.02 27.30 -14.57
CA ALA A 47 -4.29 26.44 -15.70
C ALA A 47 -4.59 25.03 -15.24
N PHE A 48 -5.34 24.27 -16.01
CA PHE A 48 -5.52 22.83 -15.83
C PHE A 48 -5.21 22.11 -17.13
N SER A 49 -4.69 20.91 -16.99
CA SER A 49 -4.49 19.97 -18.11
C SER A 49 -5.33 18.72 -17.86
N ILE A 50 -5.75 18.09 -18.95
CA ILE A 50 -6.43 16.80 -18.90
C ILE A 50 -5.50 15.79 -19.55
N GLU A 51 -5.09 14.81 -18.78
CA GLU A 51 -4.21 13.75 -19.21
C GLU A 51 -4.94 12.41 -19.21
N LYS A 52 -4.52 11.51 -20.11
CA LYS A 52 -5.05 10.17 -20.25
C LYS A 52 -3.98 9.17 -19.87
N SER A 53 -4.28 8.31 -18.91
CA SER A 53 -3.45 7.15 -18.59
C SER A 53 -4.11 5.87 -19.08
N THR A 54 -3.33 4.95 -19.66
CA THR A 54 -3.81 3.67 -20.20
C THR A 54 -3.20 2.51 -19.40
N VAL A 55 -4.02 1.49 -19.16
CA VAL A 55 -3.59 0.28 -18.45
C VAL A 55 -3.66 -0.90 -19.41
N THR A 56 -2.55 -1.62 -19.56
CA THR A 56 -2.50 -2.82 -20.39
C THR A 56 -2.91 -4.04 -19.58
N ALA A 57 -3.94 -4.74 -20.05
CA ALA A 57 -4.41 -5.96 -19.38
C ALA A 57 -3.61 -7.18 -19.84
N VAL A 58 -3.10 -7.95 -18.89
CA VAL A 58 -2.43 -9.24 -19.09
C VAL A 58 -3.34 -10.39 -18.70
N SER A 59 -3.13 -11.55 -19.34
CA SER A 59 -3.94 -12.75 -19.09
C SER A 59 -3.24 -13.67 -18.11
N ARG A 60 -4.03 -14.23 -17.21
CA ARG A 60 -3.61 -15.31 -16.32
C ARG A 60 -4.54 -16.50 -16.51
N ALA A 61 -3.99 -17.69 -16.60
CA ALA A 61 -4.76 -18.90 -16.81
C ALA A 61 -4.14 -20.07 -16.06
N LEU A 62 -4.98 -20.92 -15.53
CA LEU A 62 -4.62 -22.18 -14.88
C LEU A 62 -5.54 -23.27 -15.38
N LYS A 63 -5.01 -24.46 -15.64
CA LYS A 63 -5.79 -25.62 -16.05
C LYS A 63 -5.50 -26.83 -15.17
N ALA A 64 -6.47 -27.69 -15.03
CA ALA A 64 -6.32 -29.00 -14.43
C ALA A 64 -7.00 -30.07 -15.28
N GLU A 65 -6.47 -31.27 -15.23
CA GLU A 65 -6.98 -32.45 -15.91
C GLU A 65 -7.22 -33.54 -14.86
N TYR A 66 -8.27 -34.29 -15.02
CA TYR A 66 -8.56 -35.44 -14.15
C TYR A 66 -9.05 -36.62 -14.96
N THR A 67 -8.84 -37.85 -14.47
CA THR A 67 -9.28 -39.07 -15.14
C THR A 67 -10.71 -39.39 -14.78
N MET A 68 -11.42 -40.00 -15.70
CA MET A 68 -12.82 -40.44 -15.47
C MET A 68 -12.91 -41.47 -14.33
N GLU A 69 -11.92 -42.35 -14.22
CA GLU A 69 -11.84 -43.34 -13.15
C GLU A 69 -11.72 -42.71 -11.77
N LEU A 70 -10.83 -41.69 -11.64
CA LEU A 70 -10.70 -40.94 -10.40
C LEU A 70 -12.01 -40.26 -10.00
N ALA A 71 -12.76 -39.71 -10.96
CA ALA A 71 -14.05 -39.09 -10.69
C ALA A 71 -15.10 -40.09 -10.21
N GLN A 72 -15.11 -41.30 -10.78
CA GLN A 72 -16.00 -42.38 -10.37
C GLN A 72 -15.67 -42.89 -8.97
N ASP A 73 -14.41 -43.12 -8.68
CA ASP A 73 -13.92 -43.60 -7.37
C ASP A 73 -14.19 -42.58 -6.27
N LEU A 74 -13.90 -41.29 -6.50
CA LEU A 74 -14.21 -40.21 -5.56
C LEU A 74 -15.71 -40.13 -5.24
N LYS A 75 -16.53 -40.26 -6.25
CA LYS A 75 -17.99 -40.26 -6.09
C LYS A 75 -18.50 -41.51 -5.36
N ALA A 76 -17.93 -42.68 -5.66
CA ALA A 76 -18.37 -43.96 -5.06
C ALA A 76 -17.93 -44.08 -3.59
N ILE A 77 -16.70 -43.65 -3.24
CA ILE A 77 -16.13 -43.87 -1.93
C ILE A 77 -16.39 -42.67 -0.99
N HIS A 78 -16.25 -41.47 -1.49
CA HIS A 78 -16.30 -40.23 -0.67
C HIS A 78 -17.58 -39.40 -0.93
N GLY A 79 -18.37 -39.72 -1.96
CA GLY A 79 -19.55 -38.93 -2.33
C GLY A 79 -19.23 -37.54 -2.87
N LEU A 80 -17.96 -37.25 -3.19
CA LEU A 80 -17.49 -35.95 -3.68
C LEU A 80 -17.48 -35.93 -5.21
N ASP A 81 -17.81 -34.78 -5.77
CA ASP A 81 -17.69 -34.54 -7.20
C ASP A 81 -16.31 -33.94 -7.52
N ALA A 82 -15.48 -34.68 -8.24
CA ALA A 82 -14.12 -34.31 -8.58
C ALA A 82 -14.05 -32.97 -9.32
N GLU A 83 -15.03 -32.66 -10.15
CA GLU A 83 -15.07 -31.40 -10.89
C GLU A 83 -15.30 -30.22 -9.97
N THR A 84 -16.21 -30.31 -9.03
CA THR A 84 -16.54 -29.26 -8.08
C THR A 84 -15.35 -28.98 -7.15
N GLU A 85 -14.76 -30.03 -6.60
CA GLU A 85 -13.59 -29.89 -5.72
C GLU A 85 -12.39 -29.28 -6.44
N LEU A 86 -12.09 -29.77 -7.64
CA LEU A 86 -10.98 -29.25 -8.44
C LEU A 86 -11.21 -27.78 -8.88
N SER A 87 -12.45 -27.44 -9.20
CA SER A 87 -12.87 -26.08 -9.52
C SER A 87 -12.65 -25.12 -8.34
N ASN A 88 -13.03 -25.54 -7.13
CA ASN A 88 -12.82 -24.76 -5.91
C ASN A 88 -11.32 -24.54 -5.64
N ILE A 89 -10.51 -25.59 -5.72
CA ILE A 89 -9.06 -25.50 -5.52
C ILE A 89 -8.43 -24.54 -6.55
N LEU A 90 -8.77 -24.68 -7.82
CA LEU A 90 -8.21 -23.83 -8.89
C LEU A 90 -8.62 -22.37 -8.74
N SER A 91 -9.87 -22.09 -8.38
CA SER A 91 -10.33 -20.70 -8.18
C SER A 91 -9.64 -20.03 -7.00
N THR A 92 -9.48 -20.77 -5.89
CA THR A 92 -8.78 -20.31 -4.70
C THR A 92 -7.30 -20.02 -5.01
N GLU A 93 -6.63 -20.92 -5.74
CA GLU A 93 -5.22 -20.73 -6.09
C GLU A 93 -4.99 -19.52 -7.01
N ILE A 94 -5.84 -19.30 -8.00
CA ILE A 94 -5.76 -18.12 -8.87
C ILE A 94 -5.97 -16.83 -8.06
N LEU A 95 -6.93 -16.80 -7.15
CA LEU A 95 -7.17 -15.64 -6.31
C LEU A 95 -6.00 -15.36 -5.37
N ALA A 96 -5.43 -16.41 -4.77
CA ALA A 96 -4.24 -16.29 -3.93
C ALA A 96 -3.05 -15.75 -4.71
N GLU A 97 -2.86 -16.22 -5.94
CA GLU A 97 -1.79 -15.76 -6.83
C GLU A 97 -1.96 -14.28 -7.21
N ILE A 98 -3.18 -13.84 -7.53
CA ILE A 98 -3.49 -12.44 -7.83
C ILE A 98 -3.24 -11.56 -6.59
N ASN A 99 -3.70 -11.98 -5.42
CA ASN A 99 -3.49 -11.24 -4.17
C ASN A 99 -2.00 -11.07 -3.86
N ARG A 100 -1.22 -12.13 -4.04
CA ARG A 100 0.23 -12.09 -3.87
C ARG A 100 0.91 -11.12 -4.84
N GLU A 101 0.48 -11.11 -6.09
CA GLU A 101 0.99 -10.16 -7.10
C GLU A 101 0.66 -8.72 -6.73
N VAL A 102 -0.58 -8.44 -6.30
CA VAL A 102 -1.00 -7.10 -5.86
C VAL A 102 -0.17 -6.62 -4.67
N ILE A 103 -0.01 -7.46 -3.64
CA ILE A 103 0.78 -7.11 -2.44
C ILE A 103 2.25 -6.84 -2.82
N ARG A 104 2.84 -7.68 -3.66
CA ARG A 104 4.23 -7.48 -4.12
C ARG A 104 4.39 -6.21 -4.94
N SER A 105 3.47 -5.95 -5.86
CA SER A 105 3.50 -4.75 -6.69
C SER A 105 3.36 -3.48 -5.82
N LEU A 106 2.48 -3.53 -4.84
CA LEU A 106 2.29 -2.45 -3.88
C LEU A 106 3.56 -2.22 -3.04
N TYR A 107 4.19 -3.29 -2.56
CA TYR A 107 5.45 -3.22 -1.81
C TYR A 107 6.60 -2.64 -2.65
N VAL A 108 6.70 -3.02 -3.92
CA VAL A 108 7.76 -2.54 -4.83
C VAL A 108 7.57 -1.06 -5.15
N THR A 109 6.34 -0.66 -5.48
CA THR A 109 6.03 0.73 -5.87
C THR A 109 6.05 1.71 -4.71
N ALA A 110 5.81 1.25 -3.47
CA ALA A 110 5.77 2.09 -2.27
C ALA A 110 7.09 2.86 -2.05
N VAL A 111 6.99 4.12 -1.70
CA VAL A 111 8.14 4.95 -1.33
C VAL A 111 8.77 4.45 -0.03
N LYS A 112 10.07 4.62 0.13
CA LYS A 112 10.76 4.29 1.38
C LYS A 112 10.23 5.16 2.52
N GLY A 113 9.78 4.50 3.58
CA GLY A 113 9.44 5.15 4.85
C GLY A 113 10.64 5.31 5.75
N ALA A 114 10.41 5.61 7.03
CA ALA A 114 11.44 5.78 8.04
C ALA A 114 12.61 6.69 7.56
N ALA A 115 12.27 7.83 6.95
CA ALA A 115 13.24 8.72 6.34
C ALA A 115 13.85 9.74 7.32
N VAL A 116 13.23 9.92 8.50
CA VAL A 116 13.62 10.95 9.47
C VAL A 116 13.89 10.30 10.83
N ASN A 117 15.00 10.64 11.46
CA ASN A 117 15.47 10.10 12.74
C ASN A 117 15.67 8.58 12.75
N THR A 118 16.10 8.03 11.64
CA THR A 118 16.52 6.63 11.51
C THR A 118 17.92 6.59 10.91
N THR A 119 18.69 5.60 11.28
CA THR A 119 20.08 5.43 10.82
C THR A 119 20.13 5.23 9.31
N THR A 120 19.18 4.52 8.75
CA THR A 120 19.07 4.23 7.31
C THR A 120 17.64 4.40 6.84
N ALA A 121 17.41 5.26 5.85
CA ALA A 121 16.09 5.46 5.27
C ALA A 121 15.53 4.15 4.68
N GLY A 122 14.29 3.81 5.06
CA GLY A 122 13.63 2.57 4.65
C GLY A 122 13.88 1.38 5.56
N ILE A 123 14.72 1.51 6.58
CA ILE A 123 14.98 0.47 7.59
C ILE A 123 14.72 1.07 8.96
N PHE A 124 13.96 0.38 9.77
CA PHE A 124 13.76 0.70 11.17
C PHE A 124 14.39 -0.41 12.03
N ASP A 125 15.45 -0.06 12.72
CA ASP A 125 16.15 -0.95 13.63
C ASP A 125 15.63 -0.74 15.06
N LEU A 126 15.06 -1.79 15.66
CA LEU A 126 14.52 -1.70 17.00
C LEU A 126 15.61 -1.46 18.07
N ASP A 127 16.84 -1.79 17.80
CA ASP A 127 17.92 -1.59 18.79
C ASP A 127 18.51 -0.18 18.73
N THR A 128 18.66 0.39 17.53
CA THR A 128 19.32 1.69 17.34
C THR A 128 18.35 2.85 17.18
N ASP A 129 17.21 2.63 16.51
CA ASP A 129 16.27 3.70 16.15
C ASP A 129 15.11 3.82 17.17
N SER A 130 14.97 2.87 18.10
CA SER A 130 13.95 2.89 19.14
C SER A 130 14.56 3.21 20.52
N ASN A 131 14.04 4.24 21.18
CA ASN A 131 14.45 4.62 22.54
C ASN A 131 13.70 3.77 23.56
N GLY A 132 14.25 2.64 23.95
CA GLY A 132 13.64 1.80 24.97
C GLY A 132 14.63 0.79 25.55
N ARG A 133 14.51 0.49 26.86
CA ARG A 133 15.30 -0.57 27.52
C ARG A 133 14.62 -1.94 27.42
N TRP A 134 13.29 -1.94 27.37
CA TRP A 134 12.48 -3.15 27.35
C TRP A 134 11.90 -3.37 25.96
N SER A 135 11.74 -4.62 25.55
CA SER A 135 11.18 -4.97 24.24
C SER A 135 9.81 -4.30 23.97
N VAL A 136 8.96 -4.23 24.97
CA VAL A 136 7.64 -3.57 24.86
C VAL A 136 7.76 -2.07 24.57
N GLU A 137 8.75 -1.39 25.15
CA GLU A 137 9.00 0.03 24.89
C GLU A 137 9.52 0.23 23.45
N LYS A 138 10.39 -0.66 22.99
CA LYS A 138 10.88 -0.68 21.61
C LYS A 138 9.73 -0.88 20.61
N PHE A 139 8.78 -1.76 20.91
CA PHE A 139 7.58 -1.96 20.07
C PHE A 139 6.65 -0.73 20.06
N LYS A 140 6.57 0.04 21.16
CA LYS A 140 5.89 1.34 21.15
C LYS A 140 6.60 2.35 20.25
N GLY A 141 7.93 2.29 20.19
CA GLY A 141 8.72 3.08 19.24
C GLY A 141 8.40 2.74 17.78
N LEU A 142 8.23 1.47 17.46
CA LEU A 142 7.78 1.03 16.13
C LEU A 142 6.40 1.62 15.79
N MET A 143 5.46 1.62 16.72
CA MET A 143 4.14 2.22 16.51
C MET A 143 4.25 3.72 16.21
N PHE A 144 5.08 4.44 16.94
CA PHE A 144 5.31 5.86 16.69
C PHE A 144 5.88 6.10 15.28
N GLN A 145 6.77 5.23 14.81
CA GLN A 145 7.31 5.33 13.46
C GLN A 145 6.23 5.07 12.39
N ILE A 146 5.35 4.09 12.61
CA ILE A 146 4.20 3.85 11.73
C ILE A 146 3.31 5.09 11.63
N GLU A 147 3.05 5.74 12.78
CA GLU A 147 2.26 6.98 12.84
C GLU A 147 2.93 8.14 12.08
N ARG A 148 4.26 8.26 12.18
CA ARG A 148 5.03 9.25 11.41
C ARG A 148 4.95 9.00 9.91
N ASP A 149 5.09 7.75 9.47
CA ASP A 149 4.97 7.40 8.06
C ASP A 149 3.55 7.67 7.54
N ALA A 150 2.52 7.40 8.35
CA ALA A 150 1.14 7.75 8.02
C ALA A 150 0.94 9.26 7.88
N ASN A 151 1.52 10.06 8.78
CA ASN A 151 1.47 11.52 8.71
C ASN A 151 2.20 12.05 7.47
N ALA A 152 3.35 11.46 7.14
CA ALA A 152 4.11 11.84 5.97
C ALA A 152 3.33 11.56 4.66
N ILE A 153 2.54 10.47 4.58
CA ILE A 153 1.62 10.25 3.46
C ILE A 153 0.63 11.41 3.36
N GLY A 154 0.03 11.82 4.49
CA GLY A 154 -0.91 12.93 4.51
C GLY A 154 -0.30 14.28 4.05
N GLN A 155 0.95 14.54 4.45
CA GLN A 155 1.68 15.74 4.03
C GLN A 155 2.00 15.73 2.54
N GLN A 156 2.38 14.58 2.00
CA GLN A 156 2.75 14.43 0.59
C GLN A 156 1.54 14.43 -0.33
N THR A 157 0.54 13.64 -0.02
CA THR A 157 -0.65 13.51 -0.87
C THR A 157 -1.63 14.65 -0.69
N ARG A 158 -1.63 15.34 0.47
CA ARG A 158 -2.61 16.36 0.86
C ARG A 158 -4.07 15.88 0.75
N ARG A 159 -4.27 14.57 0.75
CA ARG A 159 -5.60 13.93 0.67
C ARG A 159 -6.05 13.38 2.01
N GLY A 160 -5.16 12.73 2.73
CA GLY A 160 -5.48 12.15 4.02
C GLY A 160 -4.31 11.35 4.58
N LYS A 161 -4.37 11.12 5.86
CA LYS A 161 -3.40 10.33 6.61
C LYS A 161 -3.58 8.83 6.30
N GLY A 162 -2.51 8.06 6.30
CA GLY A 162 -2.55 6.61 6.16
C GLY A 162 -3.62 5.97 7.05
N ASN A 163 -4.34 4.99 6.54
CA ASN A 163 -5.44 4.32 7.24
C ASN A 163 -5.41 2.79 7.16
N MET A 164 -4.43 2.23 6.46
CA MET A 164 -4.22 0.79 6.37
C MET A 164 -2.75 0.44 6.59
N ILE A 165 -2.51 -0.75 7.13
CA ILE A 165 -1.19 -1.31 7.36
C ILE A 165 -1.20 -2.74 6.84
N ILE A 166 -0.21 -3.08 6.04
CA ILE A 166 0.10 -4.46 5.64
C ILE A 166 1.44 -4.81 6.26
N CYS A 167 1.51 -5.88 7.01
CA CYS A 167 2.74 -6.25 7.73
C CYS A 167 2.98 -7.75 7.71
N SER A 168 4.19 -8.15 8.07
CA SER A 168 4.52 -9.54 8.34
C SER A 168 3.90 -10.02 9.66
N ALA A 169 3.78 -11.33 9.85
CA ALA A 169 3.18 -11.94 11.04
C ALA A 169 3.89 -11.52 12.34
N ASP A 170 5.21 -11.47 12.34
CA ASP A 170 6.01 -11.12 13.50
C ASP A 170 5.83 -9.64 13.90
N VAL A 171 5.74 -8.74 12.90
CA VAL A 171 5.43 -7.33 13.18
C VAL A 171 4.03 -7.18 13.77
N ALA A 172 3.04 -7.93 13.29
CA ALA A 172 1.70 -7.92 13.88
C ALA A 172 1.72 -8.41 15.34
N SER A 173 2.48 -9.46 15.64
CA SER A 173 2.66 -9.96 17.00
C SER A 173 3.36 -8.93 17.90
N ALA A 174 4.35 -8.21 17.39
CA ALA A 174 5.01 -7.13 18.11
C ALA A 174 4.04 -5.97 18.44
N LEU A 175 3.19 -5.59 17.48
CA LEU A 175 2.16 -4.58 17.71
C LEU A 175 1.10 -5.02 18.74
N GLN A 176 0.79 -6.32 18.76
CA GLN A 176 -0.08 -6.89 19.79
C GLN A 176 0.57 -6.82 21.17
N MET A 177 1.82 -7.22 21.30
CA MET A 177 2.57 -7.14 22.56
C MET A 177 2.70 -5.71 23.08
N ALA A 178 2.74 -4.73 22.19
CA ALA A 178 2.71 -3.32 22.56
C ALA A 178 1.37 -2.88 23.18
N GLY A 179 0.34 -3.73 23.14
CA GLY A 179 -1.00 -3.46 23.69
C GLY A 179 -1.82 -2.46 22.86
N VAL A 180 -1.52 -2.33 21.59
CA VAL A 180 -2.07 -1.30 20.71
C VAL A 180 -2.97 -1.86 19.63
N LEU A 181 -2.80 -3.13 19.29
CA LEU A 181 -3.60 -3.82 18.30
C LEU A 181 -4.82 -4.45 18.98
N ASP A 182 -5.99 -3.88 18.74
CA ASP A 182 -7.27 -4.43 19.15
C ASP A 182 -7.73 -5.47 18.13
N TYR A 183 -7.74 -6.73 18.53
CA TYR A 183 -8.34 -7.78 17.73
C TYR A 183 -9.84 -7.62 17.67
N THR A 184 -10.40 -7.74 16.49
CA THR A 184 -11.85 -7.74 16.34
C THR A 184 -12.44 -8.99 17.02
N PRO A 185 -13.45 -8.87 17.91
CA PRO A 185 -14.00 -10.03 18.65
C PRO A 185 -14.48 -11.18 17.77
N ALA A 186 -14.86 -10.90 16.53
CA ALA A 186 -15.24 -11.90 15.53
C ALA A 186 -14.08 -12.80 15.08
N LEU A 187 -12.84 -12.36 15.25
CA LEU A 187 -11.63 -13.09 14.89
C LEU A 187 -11.06 -13.90 16.07
N ASN A 188 -11.55 -13.69 17.30
CA ASN A 188 -11.04 -14.39 18.49
C ASN A 188 -11.30 -15.90 18.49
N ASN A 189 -12.20 -16.42 17.66
CA ASN A 189 -12.50 -17.86 17.61
C ASN A 189 -11.95 -18.58 16.39
N THR A 190 -11.50 -17.86 15.38
CA THR A 190 -10.96 -18.45 14.17
C THR A 190 -10.01 -17.46 13.53
N LEU A 191 -8.72 -17.67 13.69
CA LEU A 191 -7.72 -17.20 12.74
C LEU A 191 -7.97 -17.97 11.42
N ASN A 192 -9.14 -17.79 10.85
CA ASN A 192 -9.39 -18.23 9.49
C ASN A 192 -8.58 -17.29 8.62
N VAL A 193 -7.43 -17.78 8.21
CA VAL A 193 -6.80 -17.30 6.99
C VAL A 193 -7.86 -17.48 5.92
N ASP A 194 -8.38 -16.39 5.41
CA ASP A 194 -9.24 -16.44 4.24
C ASP A 194 -8.54 -17.29 3.19
N ASP A 195 -9.26 -18.20 2.54
CA ASP A 195 -8.71 -19.02 1.46
C ASP A 195 -8.09 -18.16 0.34
N THR A 196 -8.43 -16.88 0.31
CA THR A 196 -7.86 -15.84 -0.55
C THR A 196 -6.54 -15.25 -0.05
N ALA A 197 -5.97 -15.77 1.03
CA ALA A 197 -4.70 -15.32 1.62
C ALA A 197 -4.68 -13.86 2.08
N ASN A 198 -5.82 -13.25 2.34
CA ASN A 198 -5.94 -11.90 2.88
C ASN A 198 -6.40 -11.99 4.34
N THR A 199 -5.48 -11.79 5.28
CA THR A 199 -5.78 -11.92 6.69
C THR A 199 -5.93 -10.54 7.34
N PHE A 200 -7.17 -10.14 7.57
CA PHE A 200 -7.47 -8.98 8.41
C PHE A 200 -7.35 -9.38 9.88
N VAL A 201 -6.43 -8.77 10.61
CA VAL A 201 -6.16 -9.13 12.02
C VAL A 201 -6.92 -8.25 12.99
N GLY A 202 -7.05 -6.97 12.68
CA GLY A 202 -7.72 -6.05 13.59
C GLY A 202 -7.49 -4.59 13.25
N THR A 203 -7.84 -3.73 14.19
CA THR A 203 -7.62 -2.29 14.07
C THR A 203 -6.63 -1.80 15.10
N MET A 204 -5.68 -0.99 14.71
CA MET A 204 -4.75 -0.31 15.58
C MET A 204 -5.26 1.09 15.89
N ASN A 205 -5.36 1.44 17.18
CA ASN A 205 -5.87 2.74 17.67
C ASN A 205 -7.25 3.14 17.10
N GLY A 206 -8.09 2.19 16.72
CA GLY A 206 -9.40 2.46 16.10
C GLY A 206 -9.34 3.17 14.74
N ARG A 207 -8.15 3.33 14.15
CA ARG A 207 -7.93 4.06 12.90
C ARG A 207 -7.36 3.21 11.79
N TYR A 208 -6.33 2.42 12.09
CA TYR A 208 -5.58 1.67 11.08
C TYR A 208 -6.11 0.24 10.99
N LYS A 209 -6.52 -0.15 9.82
CA LYS A 209 -6.83 -1.56 9.52
C LYS A 209 -5.52 -2.30 9.28
N VAL A 210 -5.27 -3.35 10.06
CA VAL A 210 -4.06 -4.15 9.98
C VAL A 210 -4.34 -5.46 9.25
N TYR A 211 -3.56 -5.71 8.22
CA TYR A 211 -3.58 -6.92 7.41
C TYR A 211 -2.24 -7.63 7.53
N VAL A 212 -2.26 -8.94 7.71
CA VAL A 212 -1.05 -9.76 7.74
C VAL A 212 -0.86 -10.42 6.39
N ASP A 213 0.35 -10.35 5.85
CA ASP A 213 0.73 -11.10 4.66
C ASP A 213 1.15 -12.53 5.06
N PRO A 214 0.35 -13.56 4.74
CA PRO A 214 0.66 -14.94 5.09
C PRO A 214 1.83 -15.52 4.30
N TYR A 215 2.21 -14.89 3.18
CA TYR A 215 3.31 -15.32 2.32
C TYR A 215 4.64 -14.63 2.63
N SER A 216 4.68 -13.77 3.64
CA SER A 216 5.94 -13.19 4.09
C SER A 216 6.84 -14.30 4.65
N ALA A 217 8.09 -14.33 4.19
CA ALA A 217 9.04 -15.28 4.74
C ALA A 217 9.29 -14.96 6.23
N ASN A 218 9.15 -15.97 7.08
CA ASN A 218 9.40 -15.82 8.52
C ASN A 218 10.92 -15.89 8.79
N VAL A 219 11.66 -14.92 8.25
CA VAL A 219 13.10 -14.75 8.45
C VAL A 219 13.34 -13.37 9.04
N ALA A 220 14.14 -13.27 10.08
CA ALA A 220 14.45 -12.01 10.77
C ALA A 220 14.86 -10.86 9.81
N ALA A 221 15.49 -11.20 8.68
CA ALA A 221 15.90 -10.24 7.66
C ALA A 221 14.76 -9.76 6.74
N SER A 222 13.58 -10.38 6.81
CA SER A 222 12.47 -10.14 5.86
C SER A 222 11.24 -9.49 6.48
N GLN A 223 11.34 -9.06 7.73
CA GLN A 223 10.21 -8.40 8.42
C GLN A 223 9.98 -7.01 7.84
N TYR A 224 8.73 -6.68 7.57
CA TYR A 224 8.37 -5.40 6.98
C TYR A 224 6.96 -4.96 7.36
N TYR A 225 6.71 -3.68 7.18
CA TYR A 225 5.36 -3.14 7.12
C TYR A 225 5.23 -2.13 5.98
N VAL A 226 4.02 -1.99 5.49
CA VAL A 226 3.63 -0.97 4.52
C VAL A 226 2.44 -0.21 5.08
N VAL A 227 2.58 1.09 5.18
CA VAL A 227 1.47 1.99 5.52
C VAL A 227 0.90 2.55 4.23
N GLY A 228 -0.42 2.57 4.12
CA GLY A 228 -1.11 3.07 2.95
C GLY A 228 -2.31 3.93 3.30
N TYR A 229 -2.73 4.72 2.33
CA TYR A 229 -3.96 5.52 2.39
C TYR A 229 -4.92 5.12 1.27
N LYS A 230 -6.18 4.96 1.65
CA LYS A 230 -7.30 4.82 0.72
C LYS A 230 -8.44 5.69 1.20
N GLY A 231 -8.87 6.62 0.34
CA GLY A 231 -10.03 7.47 0.62
C GLY A 231 -11.36 6.76 0.38
N THR A 232 -12.45 7.48 0.58
CA THR A 232 -13.82 7.01 0.35
C THR A 232 -14.18 6.95 -1.12
N SER A 233 -13.60 7.82 -1.94
CA SER A 233 -13.81 7.82 -3.39
C SER A 233 -13.01 6.68 -4.05
N PRO A 234 -13.56 6.00 -5.08
CA PRO A 234 -12.81 5.01 -5.86
C PRO A 234 -11.53 5.57 -6.50
N TYR A 235 -11.52 6.85 -6.83
CA TYR A 235 -10.37 7.53 -7.45
C TYR A 235 -9.33 8.01 -6.44
N ASP A 236 -9.67 8.02 -5.15
CA ASP A 236 -8.79 8.44 -4.07
C ASP A 236 -8.02 7.24 -3.50
N ALA A 237 -7.21 6.63 -4.36
CA ALA A 237 -6.38 5.47 -4.06
C ALA A 237 -5.05 5.59 -4.79
N GLY A 238 -4.00 5.02 -4.21
CA GLY A 238 -2.66 5.02 -4.81
C GLY A 238 -2.40 3.87 -5.76
N PHE A 239 -3.25 2.84 -5.75
CA PHE A 239 -3.07 1.64 -6.57
C PHE A 239 -4.43 1.14 -7.07
N PHE A 240 -4.49 0.76 -8.34
CA PHE A 240 -5.71 0.33 -9.00
C PHE A 240 -5.57 -1.08 -9.56
N TYR A 241 -6.54 -1.91 -9.26
CA TYR A 241 -6.75 -3.18 -9.91
C TYR A 241 -7.87 -2.99 -10.95
N CYS A 242 -7.55 -3.21 -12.21
CA CYS A 242 -8.42 -2.99 -13.36
C CYS A 242 -8.78 -4.31 -14.03
N PRO A 243 -9.85 -5.00 -13.59
CA PRO A 243 -10.29 -6.23 -14.24
C PRO A 243 -10.91 -5.91 -15.60
N TYR A 244 -10.38 -6.53 -16.65
CA TYR A 244 -10.93 -6.45 -18.00
C TYR A 244 -11.89 -7.62 -18.28
N VAL A 245 -11.46 -8.83 -17.94
CA VAL A 245 -12.28 -10.04 -18.01
C VAL A 245 -12.31 -10.67 -16.61
N PRO A 246 -13.51 -10.88 -16.03
CA PRO A 246 -13.61 -11.55 -14.73
C PRO A 246 -13.11 -12.99 -14.84
N LEU A 247 -12.92 -13.64 -13.71
CA LEU A 247 -12.54 -15.04 -13.66
C LEU A 247 -13.61 -15.91 -14.35
N GLN A 248 -13.24 -16.57 -15.43
CA GLN A 248 -14.11 -17.44 -16.21
C GLN A 248 -13.61 -18.88 -16.16
N MET A 249 -14.54 -19.80 -15.93
CA MET A 249 -14.29 -21.24 -16.02
C MET A 249 -14.60 -21.72 -17.43
N VAL A 250 -13.70 -22.52 -17.98
CA VAL A 250 -13.85 -23.18 -19.29
C VAL A 250 -13.68 -24.67 -19.09
N ARG A 251 -14.61 -25.44 -19.64
CA ARG A 251 -14.56 -26.90 -19.67
C ARG A 251 -14.21 -27.36 -21.07
N ALA A 252 -13.39 -28.38 -21.16
CA ALA A 252 -13.03 -29.02 -22.42
C ALA A 252 -12.76 -30.51 -22.19
N VAL A 253 -12.92 -31.30 -23.23
CA VAL A 253 -12.50 -32.71 -23.24
C VAL A 253 -11.20 -32.80 -24.05
N GLY A 254 -10.23 -33.55 -23.53
CA GLY A 254 -8.96 -33.76 -24.20
C GLY A 254 -9.12 -34.49 -25.51
N GLU A 255 -8.55 -33.95 -26.58
CA GLU A 255 -8.67 -34.45 -27.93
C GLU A 255 -8.09 -35.87 -28.11
N SER A 256 -6.96 -36.13 -27.45
CA SER A 256 -6.24 -37.42 -27.56
C SER A 256 -6.47 -38.35 -26.37
N SER A 257 -6.82 -37.84 -25.19
CA SER A 257 -6.99 -38.65 -23.97
C SER A 257 -8.44 -38.85 -23.57
N PHE A 258 -9.41 -38.16 -24.19
CA PHE A 258 -10.81 -38.09 -23.82
C PHE A 258 -11.10 -37.78 -22.34
N GLN A 259 -10.08 -37.25 -21.65
CA GLN A 259 -10.18 -36.87 -20.25
C GLN A 259 -10.75 -35.45 -20.11
N PRO A 260 -11.61 -35.21 -19.11
CA PRO A 260 -12.12 -33.86 -18.89
C PRO A 260 -11.02 -32.93 -18.35
N LYS A 261 -11.07 -31.70 -18.84
CA LYS A 261 -10.16 -30.62 -18.49
C LYS A 261 -10.95 -29.40 -18.04
N ILE A 262 -10.52 -28.79 -16.95
CA ILE A 262 -11.06 -27.53 -16.45
C ILE A 262 -9.99 -26.48 -16.52
N GLY A 263 -10.33 -25.29 -17.00
CA GLY A 263 -9.44 -24.16 -17.05
C GLY A 263 -10.12 -22.92 -16.50
N PHE A 264 -9.35 -22.13 -15.77
CA PHE A 264 -9.72 -20.78 -15.36
C PHE A 264 -8.87 -19.76 -16.10
N LYS A 265 -9.50 -18.72 -16.57
CA LYS A 265 -8.83 -17.62 -17.26
C LYS A 265 -9.38 -16.28 -16.79
N THR A 266 -8.48 -15.34 -16.57
CA THR A 266 -8.82 -13.95 -16.25
C THR A 266 -7.89 -13.00 -16.99
N ARG A 267 -8.32 -11.75 -17.17
CA ARG A 267 -7.49 -10.67 -17.72
C ARG A 267 -7.67 -9.43 -16.87
N TYR A 268 -6.59 -8.88 -16.39
CA TYR A 268 -6.58 -7.67 -15.57
C TYR A 268 -5.30 -6.88 -15.78
N GLY A 269 -5.34 -5.61 -15.42
CA GLY A 269 -4.19 -4.74 -15.37
C GLY A 269 -4.02 -4.15 -13.98
N LEU A 270 -2.79 -3.86 -13.63
CA LEU A 270 -2.43 -3.14 -12.40
C LEU A 270 -1.86 -1.78 -12.79
N ALA A 271 -2.23 -0.75 -12.05
CA ALA A 271 -1.74 0.60 -12.28
C ALA A 271 -1.48 1.31 -10.96
N ALA A 272 -0.39 2.06 -10.89
CA ALA A 272 -0.16 3.02 -9.81
C ALA A 272 -0.82 4.36 -10.14
N ASN A 273 -1.13 5.15 -9.12
CA ASN A 273 -1.70 6.47 -9.34
C ASN A 273 -0.65 7.39 -9.98
N PRO A 274 -0.89 7.94 -11.19
CA PRO A 274 0.07 8.80 -11.88
C PRO A 274 0.27 10.15 -11.20
N PHE A 275 -0.68 10.57 -10.34
CA PHE A 275 -0.61 11.85 -9.61
C PHE A 275 -0.06 11.69 -8.18
N ALA A 276 0.42 10.50 -7.84
CA ALA A 276 0.86 10.20 -6.49
C ALA A 276 2.12 10.97 -6.05
N ALA A 277 2.90 11.47 -6.97
CA ALA A 277 4.22 12.03 -6.69
C ALA A 277 4.29 13.57 -6.77
N ALA A 278 3.19 14.26 -7.02
CA ALA A 278 3.19 15.71 -7.15
C ALA A 278 3.59 16.40 -5.84
N GLY A 279 4.85 16.74 -5.68
CA GLY A 279 5.38 17.62 -4.64
C GLY A 279 6.17 16.97 -3.50
N ALA A 280 6.48 15.69 -3.56
CA ALA A 280 7.12 14.98 -2.45
C ALA A 280 8.31 14.11 -2.83
N VAL A 281 8.73 14.21 -4.05
CA VAL A 281 9.86 13.45 -4.58
C VAL A 281 11.13 14.17 -4.17
N ALA A 282 12.06 13.48 -3.53
CA ALA A 282 13.39 14.04 -3.25
C ALA A 282 14.02 14.50 -4.57
N ALA A 283 14.80 15.54 -4.52
CA ALA A 283 15.47 16.07 -5.72
C ALA A 283 16.24 14.94 -6.41
N GLY A 284 15.77 14.52 -7.58
CA GLY A 284 16.34 13.42 -8.37
C GLY A 284 15.43 12.21 -8.62
N ASP A 285 14.28 12.12 -7.94
CA ASP A 285 13.30 11.06 -8.24
C ASP A 285 12.36 11.48 -9.37
N THR A 286 12.02 10.55 -10.23
CA THR A 286 11.09 10.76 -11.34
C THR A 286 9.65 10.59 -10.87
N VAL A 287 8.81 11.54 -11.21
CA VAL A 287 7.36 11.45 -11.00
C VAL A 287 6.79 10.38 -11.94
N ASN A 288 5.96 9.50 -11.42
CA ASN A 288 5.25 8.53 -12.24
C ASN A 288 4.14 9.25 -13.03
N THR A 289 4.34 9.47 -14.31
CA THR A 289 3.39 10.18 -15.19
C THR A 289 2.53 9.24 -16.03
N ASP A 290 2.89 7.97 -16.12
CA ASP A 290 2.30 6.99 -17.04
C ASP A 290 1.54 5.82 -16.37
N ALA A 291 1.31 5.91 -15.05
CA ALA A 291 0.72 4.85 -14.23
C ALA A 291 1.52 3.54 -14.21
N SER A 292 2.82 3.60 -14.51
CA SER A 292 3.72 2.45 -14.43
C SER A 292 3.90 1.96 -12.98
N LEU A 293 4.38 0.71 -12.86
CA LEU A 293 4.66 0.09 -11.56
C LEU A 293 6.15 0.25 -11.17
N ASP A 294 6.69 1.44 -11.36
CA ASP A 294 8.08 1.71 -11.04
C ASP A 294 8.35 1.71 -9.53
N ALA A 295 9.53 1.27 -9.17
CA ALA A 295 9.90 1.16 -7.77
C ALA A 295 10.07 2.54 -7.10
N ASN A 296 9.56 2.69 -5.87
CA ASN A 296 9.66 3.90 -5.05
C ASN A 296 9.00 5.16 -5.63
N THR A 297 7.96 4.99 -6.45
CA THR A 297 7.29 6.12 -7.10
C THR A 297 5.95 6.49 -6.48
N ASN A 298 5.36 5.60 -5.69
CA ASN A 298 4.01 5.77 -5.17
C ASN A 298 4.01 6.37 -3.75
N ALA A 299 3.75 7.66 -3.64
CA ALA A 299 3.72 8.38 -2.37
C ALA A 299 2.50 8.07 -1.48
N TRP A 300 1.49 7.35 -2.00
CA TRP A 300 0.33 6.91 -1.23
C TRP A 300 0.64 5.75 -0.28
N TYR A 301 1.79 5.11 -0.49
CA TYR A 301 2.25 3.99 0.30
C TYR A 301 3.68 4.21 0.75
N ARG A 302 3.98 3.81 1.98
CA ARG A 302 5.32 3.83 2.54
C ARG A 302 5.68 2.47 3.07
N ARG A 303 6.82 1.95 2.62
CA ARG A 303 7.36 0.68 3.07
C ARG A 303 8.54 0.89 4.00
N VAL A 304 8.62 0.05 5.01
CA VAL A 304 9.74 0.01 5.95
C VAL A 304 10.10 -1.44 6.23
N LYS A 305 11.37 -1.73 6.20
CA LYS A 305 11.93 -2.99 6.68
C LYS A 305 12.21 -2.85 8.17
N VAL A 306 11.79 -3.84 8.94
CA VAL A 306 12.05 -3.89 10.39
C VAL A 306 13.16 -4.89 10.65
N THR A 307 14.16 -4.49 11.44
CA THR A 307 15.28 -5.34 11.84
C THR A 307 15.37 -5.42 13.34
N ASN A 308 16.03 -6.47 13.85
CA ASN A 308 16.23 -6.73 15.28
C ASN A 308 14.90 -6.77 16.06
N LEU A 309 13.92 -7.45 15.48
CA LEU A 309 12.62 -7.64 16.15
C LEU A 309 12.77 -8.56 17.37
N MET A 310 13.63 -9.56 17.27
CA MET A 310 14.21 -10.40 18.35
C MET A 310 15.55 -10.95 17.90
#